data_07ed36a12337ba262dcf72c17758c47c
#
_entry.id   07ed36a12337ba262dcf72c17758c47c
#
_cell.length_a   1.000
_cell.length_b   1.000
_cell.length_c   1.000
_cell.angle_alpha   90.00
_cell.angle_beta   90.00
_cell.angle_gamma   90.00
#
_symmetry.space_group_name_H-M   'P 1'
#
loop_
_entity.id
_entity.type
_entity.pdbx_description
1 polymer ?
#
loop_
_entity_poly.entity_id
_entity_poly.type
_entity_poly.pdbx_seq_one_letter_code
_entity_poly.pdbx_strand_id
1 'polypeptide(L)'
;MGXXXXXXXXXXXXXXXXTYPMAKTRHSIEYLREVAHLRPRTNVIGAVARVRNCLAQAIHRFYHEQGYFWVSAPLITASDAEGAGEMFRVSTLDMENLPRTDAGKVDYNQDFFGKETFLTVSGQLNAEAYACAISKVYTFGPTFRAENSNTSRHLAEFWMVEPEVAFADLNTVAKLAEDMLKYVFKAVLAERRDDLEFFNDRINNEVIARLEQFVESDFAQVDYTDAIEILKNCGKTFEFPVEWGIDLASEHERFLAEEHFKAPVIVKNYPKDIKAFYMRMNEDGKTVAAMDVLAPGIGEIIGGSQREERLDILDARMREFGIDPEHMDWYRDLRRYGTVPHAGFGLGFERLVSYVTGMGNVRDVIPFPRTPRSASFXXXXXXXXXXXXXXXXXXXXXXXXXXXXXXXXXXXXXXXXXXXXXXXXXXXXXXXXXXXXXXXXXXXXXXXXXXXXXXXXSQMRVSSPCHAYSS
;
A
#
# COMPACT_ATOMS: atom_id res chain seq x y z
N MET A 1 -20.76 9.85 -21.39
CA MET A 1 -20.44 8.62 -20.67
C MET A 1 -21.67 7.96 -20.06
N GLY A 2 -22.65 8.76 -19.77
CA GLY A 2 -23.92 8.27 -19.23
C GLY A 2 -24.56 7.19 -20.08
N UNK A 3 -24.63 7.34 -21.22
CA UNK A 3 -25.30 6.51 -22.12
C UNK A 3 -24.80 5.13 -22.13
N UNK A 4 -23.73 5.05 -22.16
CA UNK A 4 -23.08 3.82 -22.20
C UNK A 4 -23.27 3.06 -20.97
N UNK A 5 -23.20 3.72 -20.15
CA UNK A 5 -23.40 3.17 -18.88
C UNK A 5 -24.81 2.78 -18.69
N UNK A 6 -25.43 3.44 -19.17
CA UNK A 6 -26.80 3.20 -19.10
C UNK A 6 -27.20 2.01 -19.94
N UNK A 7 -26.63 2.00 -20.81
CA UNK A 7 -26.87 0.93 -21.68
C UNK A 7 -26.38 -0.36 -21.11
N UNK A 8 -25.43 -0.20 -20.61
CA UNK A 8 -24.84 -1.31 -19.97
C UNK A 8 -25.66 -1.74 -18.82
N UNK A 9 -26.00 -0.88 -18.30
CA UNK A 9 -26.81 -1.10 -17.18
C UNK A 9 -28.12 -1.73 -17.54
N UNK A 10 -28.47 -1.39 -18.49
CA UNK A 10 -29.70 -1.91 -18.95
C UNK A 10 -29.57 -3.34 -19.38
N UNK A 11 -28.62 -3.48 -19.85
CA UNK A 11 -28.30 -4.78 -20.30
C UNK A 11 -28.03 -5.70 -19.17
N UNK A 12 -27.44 -5.24 -18.41
CA UNK A 12 -27.09 -5.96 -17.25
C UNK A 12 -28.27 -6.17 -16.37
N UNK A 13 -28.95 -5.39 -16.46
CA UNK A 13 -30.10 -5.43 -15.66
C UNK A 13 -31.02 -6.53 -16.01
N UNK A 14 -31.02 -6.74 -17.09
CA UNK A 14 -31.87 -7.76 -17.49
C UNK A 14 -31.40 -9.10 -17.03
N UNK A 15 -30.38 -9.26 -17.23
CA UNK A 15 -29.91 -10.56 -16.93
C UNK A 15 -29.26 -10.66 -15.60
N UNK A 16 -28.82 -9.88 -15.38
CA UNK A 16 -27.98 -9.89 -14.24
C UNK A 16 -28.63 -9.38 -12.96
N UNK A 17 -29.54 -8.95 -13.17
CA UNK A 17 -30.18 -8.38 -12.02
C UNK A 17 -30.43 -9.36 -10.94
N UNK A 18 -30.55 -10.32 -11.34
CA UNK A 18 -30.81 -11.31 -10.37
C UNK A 18 -29.54 -11.81 -9.78
N THR A 19 -28.38 -11.82 -10.50
CA THR A 19 -27.08 -12.34 -10.07
C THR A 19 -26.10 -11.22 -9.71
N TYR A 20 -26.39 -9.97 -10.05
CA TYR A 20 -25.45 -8.86 -9.77
C TYR A 20 -25.24 -8.74 -8.24
N PRO A 21 -24.00 -8.75 -7.78
CA PRO A 21 -23.78 -8.83 -6.33
C PRO A 21 -24.03 -7.54 -5.57
N MET A 22 -24.31 -6.43 -6.26
CA MET A 22 -24.58 -5.17 -5.57
C MET A 22 -26.01 -4.72 -5.83
N ALA A 23 -26.77 -4.64 -4.74
CA ALA A 23 -28.15 -4.15 -4.83
C ALA A 23 -28.16 -2.62 -4.84
N LYS A 24 -29.36 -2.06 -5.00
CA LYS A 24 -29.48 -0.60 -4.96
C LYS A 24 -29.36 -0.03 -3.56
N THR A 25 -29.47 -0.87 -2.54
CA THR A 25 -29.34 -0.44 -1.18
C THR A 25 -27.88 -0.19 -0.82
N ARG A 26 -27.67 0.52 0.29
CA ARG A 26 -26.32 0.76 0.75
C ARG A 26 -25.67 -0.52 1.23
N HIS A 27 -24.42 -0.73 0.85
CA HIS A 27 -23.64 -1.86 1.31
C HIS A 27 -22.59 -1.39 2.31
N SER A 28 -22.19 -2.29 3.22
CA SER A 28 -21.12 -1.97 4.13
C SER A 28 -19.80 -1.86 3.39
N ILE A 29 -18.89 -1.09 3.97
CA ILE A 29 -17.55 -0.97 3.40
C ILE A 29 -16.86 -2.33 3.36
N GLU A 30 -17.08 -3.15 4.38
CA GLU A 30 -16.49 -4.48 4.42
C GLU A 30 -16.96 -5.34 3.26
N TYR A 31 -18.25 -5.28 2.96
CA TYR A 31 -18.75 -6.03 1.82
C TYR A 31 -18.16 -5.51 0.50
N LEU A 32 -18.04 -4.19 0.38
CA LEU A 32 -17.49 -3.62 -0.85
C LEU A 32 -16.04 -4.06 -1.08
N ARG A 33 -15.29 -4.32 -0.01
CA ARG A 33 -13.95 -4.85 -0.20
C ARG A 33 -13.96 -6.22 -0.84
N GLU A 34 -15.00 -6.99 -0.60
CA GLU A 34 -15.11 -8.33 -1.20
C GLU A 34 -15.41 -8.27 -2.69
N VAL A 35 -15.98 -7.16 -3.14
CA VAL A 35 -16.25 -6.96 -4.56
C VAL A 35 -15.46 -5.75 -5.06
N ALA A 36 -14.16 -5.79 -4.79
CA ALA A 36 -13.31 -4.63 -5.06
C ALA A 36 -13.38 -4.18 -6.52
N HIS A 37 -13.59 -5.12 -7.43
CA HIS A 37 -13.68 -4.79 -8.87
C HIS A 37 -15.00 -4.10 -9.22
N LEU A 38 -16.01 -4.20 -8.38
CA LEU A 38 -17.31 -3.55 -8.64
C LEU A 38 -17.54 -2.34 -7.75
N ARG A 39 -16.82 -2.23 -6.63
CA ARG A 39 -17.09 -1.13 -5.68
C ARG A 39 -16.90 0.26 -6.27
N PRO A 40 -16.06 0.47 -7.33
CA PRO A 40 -15.98 1.83 -7.89
C PRO A 40 -17.31 2.36 -8.44
N ARG A 41 -18.29 1.49 -8.64
CA ARG A 41 -19.60 1.93 -9.12
C ARG A 41 -20.43 2.57 -8.02
N THR A 42 -19.99 2.49 -6.76
CA THR A 42 -20.70 3.12 -5.65
C THR A 42 -20.36 4.59 -5.56
N ASN A 43 -21.23 5.35 -4.89
CA ASN A 43 -20.97 6.77 -4.70
C ASN A 43 -19.73 7.01 -3.87
N VAL A 44 -19.54 6.23 -2.80
CA VAL A 44 -18.42 6.50 -1.90
C VAL A 44 -17.10 6.17 -2.57
N ILE A 45 -16.99 5.03 -3.21
CA ILE A 45 -15.72 4.65 -3.82
C ILE A 45 -15.44 5.47 -5.06
N GLY A 46 -16.47 5.83 -5.81
CA GLY A 46 -16.30 6.74 -6.92
C GLY A 46 -15.78 8.09 -6.48
N ALA A 47 -16.32 8.61 -5.37
CA ALA A 47 -15.83 9.88 -4.83
C ALA A 47 -14.39 9.76 -4.36
N VAL A 48 -14.02 8.64 -3.73
CA VAL A 48 -12.64 8.40 -3.34
C VAL A 48 -11.73 8.45 -4.57
N ALA A 49 -12.15 7.80 -5.66
CA ALA A 49 -11.32 7.76 -6.86
C ALA A 49 -11.10 9.16 -7.43
N ARG A 50 -12.14 9.99 -7.43
CA ARG A 50 -12.00 11.35 -7.93
C ARG A 50 -11.09 12.20 -7.06
N VAL A 51 -11.22 12.06 -5.73
CA VAL A 51 -10.35 12.79 -4.81
C VAL A 51 -8.91 12.30 -4.93
N ARG A 52 -8.73 10.99 -5.01
CA ARG A 52 -7.38 10.42 -5.16
C ARG A 52 -6.73 10.96 -6.43
N ASN A 53 -7.47 10.99 -7.53
CA ASN A 53 -6.94 11.53 -8.77
C ASN A 53 -6.56 13.01 -8.62
N CYS A 54 -7.44 13.79 -8.00
CA CYS A 54 -7.18 15.21 -7.81
C CYS A 54 -5.90 15.43 -7.00
N LEU A 55 -5.74 14.67 -5.91
CA LEU A 55 -4.55 14.81 -5.08
C LEU A 55 -3.29 14.41 -5.84
N ALA A 56 -3.36 13.33 -6.62
CA ALA A 56 -2.18 12.89 -7.37
C ALA A 56 -1.76 13.93 -8.40
N GLN A 57 -2.75 14.47 -9.13
CA GLN A 57 -2.42 15.50 -10.12
C GLN A 57 -1.90 16.77 -9.46
N ALA A 58 -2.47 17.14 -8.32
CA ALA A 58 -2.01 18.32 -7.60
C ALA A 58 -0.58 18.14 -7.11
N ILE A 59 -0.23 16.96 -6.64
CA ILE A 59 1.14 16.67 -6.22
C ILE A 59 2.10 16.85 -7.39
N HIS A 60 1.77 16.25 -8.55
CA HIS A 60 2.62 16.39 -9.72
C HIS A 60 2.73 17.87 -10.13
N ARG A 61 1.62 18.60 -10.12
CA ARG A 61 1.60 19.99 -10.50
C ARG A 61 2.47 20.84 -9.57
N PHE A 62 2.36 20.58 -8.26
CA PHE A 62 3.15 21.30 -7.27
C PHE A 62 4.64 21.14 -7.55
N TYR A 63 5.09 19.89 -7.70
CA TYR A 63 6.52 19.67 -7.89
C TYR A 63 7.00 20.19 -9.24
N HIS A 64 6.19 20.01 -10.27
CA HIS A 64 6.57 20.54 -11.58
C HIS A 64 6.73 22.06 -11.54
N GLU A 65 5.80 22.75 -10.91
CA GLU A 65 5.85 24.20 -10.84
C GLU A 65 7.02 24.70 -10.01
N GLN A 66 7.49 23.89 -9.06
CA GLN A 66 8.65 24.23 -8.25
C GLN A 66 9.96 23.86 -8.92
N GLY A 67 9.91 23.31 -10.10
CA GLY A 67 11.11 22.97 -10.86
C GLY A 67 11.70 21.62 -10.54
N TYR A 68 10.94 20.73 -9.95
CA TYR A 68 11.40 19.38 -9.65
C TYR A 68 11.27 18.47 -10.85
N PHE A 69 12.16 17.50 -10.95
CA PHE A 69 12.07 16.43 -11.93
C PHE A 69 11.47 15.19 -11.30
N TRP A 70 10.53 14.58 -11.99
CA TRP A 70 9.95 13.30 -11.55
C TRP A 70 10.85 12.18 -12.03
N VAL A 71 11.38 11.40 -11.08
CA VAL A 71 12.34 10.34 -11.36
C VAL A 71 11.69 9.00 -11.15
N SER A 72 11.90 8.09 -12.09
CA SER A 72 11.38 6.72 -12.00
C SER A 72 12.41 5.84 -11.30
N ALA A 73 12.29 5.68 -9.99
CA ALA A 73 13.16 4.77 -9.28
C ALA A 73 12.72 3.33 -9.56
N PRO A 74 13.66 2.40 -9.63
CA PRO A 74 13.27 1.02 -9.92
C PRO A 74 12.49 0.41 -8.76
N LEU A 75 11.51 -0.42 -9.12
CA LEU A 75 10.74 -1.14 -8.11
C LEU A 75 11.44 -2.44 -7.68
N ILE A 76 12.28 -2.98 -8.54
CA ILE A 76 13.06 -4.19 -8.23
C ILE A 76 14.45 -3.76 -7.83
N THR A 77 14.89 -4.21 -6.68
CA THR A 77 16.15 -3.74 -6.11
C THR A 77 16.89 -4.89 -5.44
N ALA A 78 18.22 -4.80 -5.46
CA ALA A 78 19.06 -5.70 -4.69
C ALA A 78 19.50 -5.07 -3.38
N SER A 79 19.05 -3.85 -3.08
CA SER A 79 19.44 -3.12 -1.88
C SER A 79 18.27 -2.99 -0.92
N ASP A 80 18.56 -3.23 0.37
CA ASP A 80 17.57 -3.03 1.41
C ASP A 80 17.76 -1.61 1.95
N ALA A 81 16.91 -0.70 1.49
CA ALA A 81 17.04 0.71 1.81
C ALA A 81 16.89 1.01 3.30
N GLU A 82 16.06 0.23 3.97
CA GLU A 82 15.77 0.53 5.37
C GLU A 82 16.50 -0.39 6.34
N GLY A 83 17.12 -1.44 5.83
CA GLY A 83 17.71 -2.45 6.70
C GLY A 83 16.66 -3.22 7.49
N ALA A 84 15.43 -3.17 7.07
CA ALA A 84 14.33 -3.72 7.85
C ALA A 84 14.04 -5.19 7.58
N GLY A 85 14.40 -5.67 6.42
CA GLY A 85 14.26 -7.09 6.14
C GLY A 85 12.88 -7.59 5.81
N GLU A 86 11.90 -6.73 5.71
CA GLU A 86 10.55 -7.20 5.38
C GLU A 86 10.21 -6.85 3.95
N MET A 87 10.90 -7.49 3.03
CA MET A 87 10.76 -7.23 1.61
C MET A 87 10.21 -8.46 0.90
N PHE A 88 9.40 -8.21 -0.12
CA PHE A 88 8.95 -9.28 -1.00
C PHE A 88 10.10 -9.64 -1.93
N ARG A 89 10.39 -10.94 -2.03
CA ARG A 89 11.44 -11.42 -2.93
C ARG A 89 10.93 -11.50 -4.35
N VAL A 90 11.74 -11.08 -5.30
CA VAL A 90 11.45 -11.20 -6.72
C VAL A 90 12.36 -12.28 -7.29
N SER A 91 11.78 -13.33 -7.86
CA SER A 91 12.54 -14.45 -8.34
C SER A 91 11.80 -15.18 -9.45
N THR A 92 12.56 -15.73 -10.39
CA THR A 92 11.97 -16.62 -11.40
C THR A 92 12.39 -18.07 -11.18
N LEU A 93 13.03 -18.37 -10.04
CA LEU A 93 13.41 -19.74 -9.75
C LEU A 93 12.18 -20.61 -9.48
N ASP A 94 12.29 -21.88 -9.87
CA ASP A 94 11.23 -22.84 -9.59
C ASP A 94 11.27 -23.19 -8.10
N MET A 95 10.22 -22.79 -7.37
CA MET A 95 10.19 -23.01 -5.94
C MET A 95 10.18 -24.48 -5.54
N GLU A 96 9.75 -25.35 -6.47
CA GLU A 96 9.73 -26.78 -6.18
C GLU A 96 10.99 -27.50 -6.58
N ASN A 97 11.94 -26.79 -7.18
CA ASN A 97 13.18 -27.38 -7.62
C ASN A 97 14.27 -26.33 -7.61
N LEU A 98 14.58 -25.84 -6.42
CA LEU A 98 15.53 -24.73 -6.27
C LEU A 98 16.95 -25.22 -6.56
N PRO A 99 17.73 -24.47 -7.36
CA PRO A 99 19.15 -24.78 -7.50
C PRO A 99 19.87 -24.47 -6.20
N ARG A 100 20.84 -25.30 -5.85
CA ARG A 100 21.56 -25.15 -4.60
C ARG A 100 23.05 -25.05 -4.84
N THR A 101 23.72 -24.27 -3.99
CA THR A 101 25.18 -24.24 -3.95
C THR A 101 25.70 -25.48 -3.25
N ASP A 102 27.01 -25.65 -3.27
CA ASP A 102 27.64 -26.77 -2.58
C ASP A 102 27.34 -26.73 -1.07
N ALA A 103 27.12 -25.54 -0.53
CA ALA A 103 26.79 -25.39 0.90
C ALA A 103 25.31 -25.64 1.19
N GLY A 104 24.53 -25.97 0.17
CA GLY A 104 23.10 -26.25 0.35
C GLY A 104 22.19 -25.04 0.32
N LYS A 105 22.74 -23.88 0.06
CA LYS A 105 21.93 -22.66 0.01
C LYS A 105 21.38 -22.45 -1.38
N VAL A 106 20.29 -21.69 -1.48
CA VAL A 106 19.75 -21.36 -2.79
C VAL A 106 20.82 -20.64 -3.61
N ASP A 107 20.99 -21.08 -4.86
CA ASP A 107 21.99 -20.52 -5.74
C ASP A 107 21.38 -19.39 -6.56
N TYR A 108 21.43 -18.18 -6.01
CA TYR A 108 20.83 -17.02 -6.67
C TYR A 108 21.59 -16.59 -7.91
N ASN A 109 22.80 -17.10 -8.15
CA ASN A 109 23.47 -16.85 -9.42
C ASN A 109 22.66 -17.37 -10.60
N GLN A 110 21.80 -18.35 -10.37
CA GLN A 110 20.96 -18.92 -11.42
C GLN A 110 19.60 -18.22 -11.53
N ASP A 111 19.32 -17.24 -10.66
CA ASP A 111 18.08 -16.48 -10.76
C ASP A 111 18.19 -15.44 -11.87
N PHE A 112 17.05 -14.82 -12.21
CA PHE A 112 16.96 -13.91 -13.35
C PHE A 112 18.02 -12.81 -13.31
N PHE A 113 18.17 -12.15 -12.15
CA PHE A 113 19.10 -11.03 -12.02
C PHE A 113 20.49 -11.46 -11.53
N GLY A 114 20.70 -12.75 -11.35
CA GLY A 114 21.99 -13.26 -10.89
C GLY A 114 22.28 -12.98 -9.43
N LYS A 115 21.31 -12.53 -8.68
CA LYS A 115 21.44 -12.23 -7.26
C LYS A 115 20.05 -12.13 -6.65
N GLU A 116 20.01 -12.07 -5.32
CA GLU A 116 18.74 -11.85 -4.65
C GLU A 116 18.20 -10.46 -4.99
N THR A 117 16.92 -10.40 -5.35
CA THR A 117 16.26 -9.12 -5.58
C THR A 117 14.91 -9.10 -4.90
N PHE A 118 14.44 -7.91 -4.67
CA PHE A 118 13.24 -7.66 -3.88
C PHE A 118 12.44 -6.53 -4.48
N LEU A 119 11.18 -6.40 -4.05
CA LEU A 119 10.40 -5.20 -4.33
C LEU A 119 10.80 -4.13 -3.34
N THR A 120 10.97 -2.92 -3.83
CA THR A 120 11.49 -1.82 -3.03
C THR A 120 10.53 -1.36 -1.95
N VAL A 121 11.10 -0.92 -0.82
CA VAL A 121 10.30 -0.29 0.23
C VAL A 121 10.29 1.24 0.10
N SER A 122 11.14 1.80 -0.75
CA SER A 122 11.27 3.25 -0.90
C SER A 122 12.10 3.57 -2.12
N GLY A 123 11.81 4.70 -2.75
CA GLY A 123 12.63 5.19 -3.85
C GLY A 123 13.72 6.17 -3.41
N GLN A 124 13.86 6.38 -2.11
CA GLN A 124 14.71 7.46 -1.59
C GLN A 124 16.17 7.33 -1.99
N LEU A 125 16.76 6.15 -1.80
CA LEU A 125 18.20 6.05 -2.02
C LEU A 125 18.57 6.28 -3.48
N ASN A 126 17.72 5.82 -4.39
CA ASN A 126 17.94 6.08 -5.82
C ASN A 126 17.69 7.55 -6.14
N ALA A 127 16.69 8.15 -5.49
CA ALA A 127 16.41 9.57 -5.71
C ALA A 127 17.58 10.44 -5.25
N GLU A 128 18.29 10.02 -4.19
CA GLU A 128 19.45 10.79 -3.75
C GLU A 128 20.51 10.90 -4.86
N ALA A 129 20.70 9.84 -5.64
CA ALA A 129 21.66 9.89 -6.73
C ALA A 129 21.29 10.99 -7.74
N TYR A 130 20.02 11.07 -8.07
CA TYR A 130 19.57 12.09 -9.01
C TYR A 130 19.55 13.48 -8.40
N ALA A 131 19.22 13.59 -7.11
CA ALA A 131 19.26 14.90 -6.45
C ALA A 131 20.68 15.45 -6.43
N CYS A 132 21.66 14.61 -6.18
CA CYS A 132 23.05 15.03 -6.18
C CYS A 132 23.53 15.45 -7.56
N ALA A 133 22.81 15.08 -8.61
CA ALA A 133 23.16 15.44 -9.98
C ALA A 133 22.34 16.61 -10.52
N ILE A 134 21.05 16.65 -10.28
CA ILE A 134 20.18 17.66 -10.89
C ILE A 134 19.35 18.43 -9.86
N SER A 135 19.65 18.28 -8.60
CA SER A 135 19.28 19.15 -7.48
C SER A 135 17.91 18.92 -6.90
N LYS A 136 16.83 18.88 -7.68
CA LYS A 136 15.48 18.84 -7.13
C LYS A 136 14.72 17.73 -7.87
N VAL A 137 14.43 16.65 -7.16
CA VAL A 137 13.74 15.52 -7.77
C VAL A 137 12.65 15.00 -6.82
N TYR A 138 11.73 14.21 -7.35
CA TYR A 138 10.80 13.49 -6.51
C TYR A 138 10.45 12.16 -7.19
N THR A 139 10.18 11.17 -6.36
CA THR A 139 9.54 9.95 -6.84
C THR A 139 8.09 9.94 -6.37
N PHE A 140 7.25 9.30 -7.15
CA PHE A 140 5.84 9.12 -6.79
C PHE A 140 5.43 7.82 -7.44
N GLY A 141 5.40 6.76 -6.65
CA GLY A 141 5.14 5.44 -7.17
C GLY A 141 4.92 4.40 -6.08
N PRO A 142 4.68 3.18 -6.49
CA PRO A 142 4.39 2.13 -5.52
C PRO A 142 5.62 1.70 -4.73
N THR A 143 5.38 1.32 -3.49
CA THR A 143 6.36 0.73 -2.59
C THR A 143 5.71 -0.46 -1.90
N PHE A 144 6.53 -1.33 -1.32
CA PHE A 144 6.03 -2.61 -0.85
C PHE A 144 6.64 -2.96 0.49
N ARG A 145 5.84 -3.49 1.39
CA ARG A 145 6.34 -4.02 2.66
C ARG A 145 5.64 -5.32 2.98
N ALA A 146 6.44 -6.35 3.26
CA ALA A 146 5.92 -7.68 3.58
C ALA A 146 5.69 -7.81 5.09
N GLU A 147 5.09 -6.79 5.69
CA GLU A 147 4.71 -6.83 7.09
C GLU A 147 3.43 -7.63 7.27
N ASN A 148 3.43 -8.53 8.25
CA ASN A 148 2.22 -9.27 8.56
C ASN A 148 1.34 -8.46 9.50
N SER A 149 0.75 -7.40 8.96
CA SER A 149 -0.03 -6.45 9.74
C SER A 149 -1.37 -6.20 9.07
N ASN A 150 -2.44 -6.30 9.84
CA ASN A 150 -3.80 -6.15 9.34
C ASN A 150 -4.52 -4.94 9.92
N THR A 151 -3.78 -3.90 10.25
CA THR A 151 -4.41 -2.70 10.79
C THR A 151 -5.02 -1.85 9.69
N SER A 152 -5.79 -0.85 10.09
CA SER A 152 -6.42 0.08 9.14
C SER A 152 -5.43 1.02 8.48
N ARG A 153 -4.18 0.99 8.90
CA ARG A 153 -3.14 1.90 8.40
C ARG A 153 -2.09 1.22 7.53
N HIS A 154 -2.19 -0.09 7.32
CA HIS A 154 -1.14 -0.83 6.64
C HIS A 154 -1.64 -1.52 5.39
N LEU A 155 -0.84 -1.41 4.33
CA LEU A 155 -1.00 -2.12 3.07
C LEU A 155 0.34 -2.72 2.71
N ALA A 156 0.32 -3.86 2.02
CA ALA A 156 1.56 -4.45 1.52
C ALA A 156 2.08 -3.72 0.30
N GLU A 157 1.19 -3.11 -0.46
CA GLU A 157 1.56 -2.27 -1.61
C GLU A 157 0.88 -0.93 -1.42
N PHE A 158 1.67 0.15 -1.44
CA PHE A 158 1.14 1.49 -1.23
C PHE A 158 2.02 2.47 -1.99
N TRP A 159 1.54 3.70 -2.14
CA TRP A 159 2.24 4.70 -2.94
C TRP A 159 2.91 5.71 -2.04
N MET A 160 4.11 6.12 -2.42
CA MET A 160 4.86 7.13 -1.68
C MET A 160 5.21 8.30 -2.58
N VAL A 161 5.13 9.50 -2.01
CA VAL A 161 5.66 10.70 -2.62
C VAL A 161 6.95 11.04 -1.88
N GLU A 162 8.08 11.07 -2.59
CA GLU A 162 9.37 11.21 -1.93
C GLU A 162 10.23 12.24 -2.66
N PRO A 163 10.15 13.51 -2.29
CA PRO A 163 11.07 14.50 -2.83
C PRO A 163 12.45 14.41 -2.21
N GLU A 164 13.46 14.81 -2.98
CA GLU A 164 14.84 14.83 -2.53
C GLU A 164 15.49 16.06 -3.11
N VAL A 165 16.14 16.86 -2.26
CA VAL A 165 16.62 18.18 -2.63
C VAL A 165 18.07 18.34 -2.21
N ALA A 166 18.91 18.74 -3.17
CA ALA A 166 20.31 19.07 -2.89
C ALA A 166 20.43 20.48 -2.35
N PHE A 167 21.53 20.72 -1.67
CA PHE A 167 21.81 22.03 -1.05
C PHE A 167 20.71 22.41 -0.06
N ALA A 168 20.25 21.41 0.68
CA ALA A 168 19.11 21.58 1.57
C ALA A 168 19.43 21.00 2.94
N ASP A 169 18.87 21.62 3.95
CA ASP A 169 18.94 21.11 5.31
C ASP A 169 17.54 20.72 5.78
N LEU A 170 17.44 20.39 7.06
CA LEU A 170 16.15 19.96 7.59
C LEU A 170 15.09 21.04 7.48
N ASN A 171 15.47 22.29 7.69
CA ASN A 171 14.50 23.40 7.60
C ASN A 171 13.96 23.57 6.18
N THR A 172 14.81 23.31 5.18
CA THR A 172 14.38 23.39 3.79
C THR A 172 13.24 22.44 3.52
N VAL A 173 13.39 21.18 3.93
CA VAL A 173 12.36 20.18 3.62
C VAL A 173 11.17 20.29 4.56
N ALA A 174 11.35 20.87 5.75
CA ALA A 174 10.20 21.16 6.60
C ALA A 174 9.29 22.19 5.90
N LYS A 175 9.88 23.22 5.32
CA LYS A 175 9.10 24.22 4.59
C LYS A 175 8.47 23.62 3.34
N LEU A 176 9.20 22.77 2.64
CA LEU A 176 8.66 22.09 1.47
C LEU A 176 7.43 21.25 1.83
N ALA A 177 7.51 20.52 2.95
CA ALA A 177 6.38 19.70 3.39
C ALA A 177 5.16 20.56 3.67
N GLU A 178 5.35 21.67 4.37
CA GLU A 178 4.25 22.57 4.66
C GLU A 178 3.64 23.13 3.37
N ASP A 179 4.49 23.59 2.46
CA ASP A 179 4.01 24.18 1.22
C ASP A 179 3.26 23.15 0.37
N MET A 180 3.78 21.92 0.29
CA MET A 180 3.13 20.90 -0.50
C MET A 180 1.77 20.53 0.08
N LEU A 181 1.69 20.29 1.38
CA LEU A 181 0.43 19.89 1.98
C LEU A 181 -0.62 20.98 1.81
N LYS A 182 -0.23 22.25 2.03
CA LYS A 182 -1.19 23.34 1.85
C LYS A 182 -1.64 23.46 0.40
N TYR A 183 -0.72 23.27 -0.54
CA TYR A 183 -1.06 23.36 -1.95
C TYR A 183 -2.09 22.28 -2.34
N VAL A 184 -1.84 21.03 -1.94
CA VAL A 184 -2.75 19.97 -2.36
C VAL A 184 -4.08 20.04 -1.64
N PHE A 185 -4.10 20.49 -0.38
CA PHE A 185 -5.38 20.66 0.30
C PHE A 185 -6.18 21.81 -0.30
N LYS A 186 -5.52 22.92 -0.68
CA LYS A 186 -6.23 23.99 -1.38
C LYS A 186 -6.80 23.48 -2.71
N ALA A 187 -6.02 22.66 -3.42
CA ALA A 187 -6.47 22.17 -4.72
C ALA A 187 -7.71 21.30 -4.58
N VAL A 188 -7.71 20.38 -3.60
CA VAL A 188 -8.86 19.49 -3.46
C VAL A 188 -10.08 20.25 -2.95
N LEU A 189 -9.88 21.23 -2.06
CA LEU A 189 -10.99 22.07 -1.60
C LEU A 189 -11.62 22.84 -2.76
N ALA A 190 -10.80 23.30 -3.70
CA ALA A 190 -11.30 24.08 -4.84
C ALA A 190 -11.89 23.18 -5.93
N GLU A 191 -11.27 22.03 -6.20
CA GLU A 191 -11.58 21.26 -7.40
C GLU A 191 -12.54 20.11 -7.14
N ARG A 192 -12.62 19.63 -5.90
CA ARG A 192 -13.46 18.49 -5.55
C ARG A 192 -14.41 18.82 -4.40
N ARG A 193 -14.91 20.03 -4.39
CA ARG A 193 -15.76 20.48 -3.28
C ARG A 193 -16.98 19.59 -3.10
N ASP A 194 -17.62 19.21 -4.21
CA ASP A 194 -18.81 18.37 -4.12
C ASP A 194 -18.50 17.03 -3.46
N ASP A 195 -17.36 16.44 -3.83
CA ASP A 195 -16.97 15.17 -3.24
C ASP A 195 -16.63 15.33 -1.77
N LEU A 196 -15.96 16.42 -1.41
CA LEU A 196 -15.64 16.66 0.00
C LEU A 196 -16.90 16.87 0.80
N GLU A 197 -17.90 17.54 0.26
CA GLU A 197 -19.17 17.69 0.95
C GLU A 197 -19.85 16.34 1.17
N PHE A 198 -19.75 15.45 0.19
CA PHE A 198 -20.25 14.09 0.36
C PHE A 198 -19.57 13.41 1.54
N PHE A 199 -18.24 13.46 1.61
CA PHE A 199 -17.52 12.83 2.72
C PHE A 199 -17.85 13.50 4.04
N ASN A 200 -17.98 14.81 4.04
CA ASN A 200 -18.31 15.56 5.24
C ASN A 200 -19.69 15.17 5.77
N ASP A 201 -20.64 14.95 4.88
CA ASP A 201 -22.00 14.61 5.27
C ASP A 201 -22.16 13.14 5.65
N ARG A 202 -21.42 12.26 4.99
CA ARG A 202 -21.70 10.83 5.07
C ARG A 202 -20.63 10.03 5.80
N ILE A 203 -19.41 10.51 5.90
CA ILE A 203 -18.30 9.71 6.40
C ILE A 203 -17.71 10.30 7.68
N ASN A 204 -17.32 11.58 7.64
CA ASN A 204 -16.68 12.23 8.78
C ASN A 204 -16.97 13.72 8.71
N ASN A 205 -17.77 14.21 9.65
CA ASN A 205 -18.27 15.59 9.58
C ASN A 205 -17.22 16.64 9.90
N GLU A 206 -15.98 16.25 10.13
CA GLU A 206 -14.89 17.19 10.39
C GLU A 206 -14.00 17.42 9.18
N VAL A 207 -14.25 16.74 8.07
CA VAL A 207 -13.31 16.72 6.93
C VAL A 207 -13.03 18.13 6.39
N ILE A 208 -14.09 18.87 6.06
CA ILE A 208 -13.89 20.17 5.42
C ILE A 208 -13.29 21.17 6.38
N ALA A 209 -13.84 21.26 7.60
CA ALA A 209 -13.31 22.21 8.58
C ALA A 209 -11.86 21.93 8.90
N ARG A 210 -11.50 20.64 8.99
CA ARG A 210 -10.13 20.27 9.30
C ARG A 210 -9.18 20.67 8.18
N LEU A 211 -9.57 20.44 6.94
CA LEU A 211 -8.73 20.83 5.82
C LEU A 211 -8.59 22.35 5.73
N GLU A 212 -9.69 23.08 5.93
CA GLU A 212 -9.63 24.53 5.87
C GLU A 212 -8.76 25.10 6.98
N GLN A 213 -8.86 24.53 8.17
CA GLN A 213 -8.03 24.99 9.27
C GLN A 213 -6.57 24.65 9.03
N PHE A 214 -6.29 23.48 8.47
CA PHE A 214 -4.93 23.08 8.15
C PHE A 214 -4.28 24.10 7.22
N VAL A 215 -5.00 24.48 6.17
CA VAL A 215 -4.47 25.44 5.18
C VAL A 215 -4.17 26.79 5.81
N GLU A 216 -5.01 27.22 6.77
CA GLU A 216 -4.83 28.53 7.41
C GLU A 216 -3.80 28.51 8.53
N SER A 217 -3.42 27.35 9.03
CA SER A 217 -2.55 27.25 10.20
C SER A 217 -1.10 27.56 9.84
N ASP A 218 -0.39 28.18 10.78
CA ASP A 218 1.06 28.15 10.76
C ASP A 218 1.50 26.89 11.48
N PHE A 219 2.38 26.14 10.85
CA PHE A 219 2.87 24.90 11.47
C PHE A 219 3.71 25.26 12.70
N ALA A 220 3.47 24.55 13.80
CA ALA A 220 4.34 24.63 14.95
C ALA A 220 5.58 23.77 14.70
N GLN A 221 6.68 24.11 15.37
CA GLN A 221 7.90 23.33 15.30
C GLN A 221 8.41 23.10 16.71
N VAL A 222 8.89 21.89 16.95
CA VAL A 222 9.38 21.53 18.28
C VAL A 222 10.44 20.44 18.12
N ASP A 223 11.50 20.50 18.93
CA ASP A 223 12.46 19.42 18.97
C ASP A 223 11.87 18.24 19.74
N TYR A 224 12.27 17.03 19.36
CA TYR A 224 11.79 15.80 20.01
C TYR A 224 12.00 15.89 21.53
N THR A 225 13.17 16.34 21.97
CA THR A 225 13.47 16.41 23.40
C THR A 225 12.45 17.29 24.12
N ASP A 226 12.10 18.42 23.53
CA ASP A 226 11.09 19.30 24.13
C ASP A 226 9.70 18.69 24.05
N ALA A 227 9.40 17.96 22.96
CA ALA A 227 8.11 17.30 22.85
C ALA A 227 7.94 16.24 23.95
N ILE A 228 9.00 15.51 24.26
CA ILE A 228 8.94 14.53 25.35
C ILE A 228 8.61 15.25 26.68
N GLU A 229 9.26 16.40 26.94
CA GLU A 229 8.96 17.15 28.16
C GLU A 229 7.52 17.64 28.17
N ILE A 230 7.01 18.10 27.05
CA ILE A 230 5.61 18.52 26.98
C ILE A 230 4.70 17.35 27.33
N LEU A 231 4.97 16.17 26.77
CA LEU A 231 4.12 15.00 26.99
C LEU A 231 4.22 14.53 28.45
N LYS A 232 5.41 14.58 29.03
CA LYS A 232 5.58 14.14 30.42
C LYS A 232 4.86 15.06 31.40
N ASN A 233 4.75 16.34 31.08
CA ASN A 233 4.24 17.34 32.01
C ASN A 233 2.80 17.77 31.70
N CYS A 234 2.11 17.10 30.77
CA CYS A 234 0.79 17.56 30.35
C CYS A 234 -0.34 17.11 31.29
N GLY A 235 -0.05 16.23 32.22
CA GLY A 235 -1.07 15.74 33.14
C GLY A 235 -1.92 14.62 32.61
N LYS A 236 -1.72 14.20 31.39
CA LYS A 236 -2.50 13.14 30.77
C LYS A 236 -1.76 11.81 30.93
N THR A 237 -2.51 10.73 31.17
CA THR A 237 -1.95 9.39 31.26
C THR A 237 -2.10 8.72 29.90
N PHE A 238 -0.97 8.31 29.30
CA PHE A 238 -0.97 7.65 28.00
C PHE A 238 -0.88 6.15 28.17
N GLU A 239 -1.43 5.43 27.20
CA GLU A 239 -1.32 3.98 27.21
C GLU A 239 0.15 3.54 27.15
N PHE A 240 0.95 4.24 26.34
CA PHE A 240 2.38 3.95 26.22
C PHE A 240 3.16 5.02 27.00
N PRO A 241 3.96 4.60 28.00
CA PRO A 241 4.66 5.59 28.82
C PRO A 241 5.64 6.44 28.02
N VAL A 242 5.79 7.69 28.46
CA VAL A 242 6.63 8.66 27.76
C VAL A 242 7.99 8.72 28.44
N GLU A 243 9.02 8.38 27.68
CA GLU A 243 10.41 8.52 28.10
C GLU A 243 11.24 8.92 26.91
N TRP A 244 12.31 9.68 27.15
CA TRP A 244 13.20 10.03 26.06
C TRP A 244 13.77 8.76 25.43
N GLY A 245 13.73 8.68 24.11
CA GLY A 245 14.22 7.52 23.38
C GLY A 245 13.17 6.65 22.77
N ILE A 246 11.89 6.86 23.11
CA ILE A 246 10.81 6.05 22.53
C ILE A 246 10.40 6.56 21.18
N ASP A 247 9.89 5.66 20.33
CA ASP A 247 9.09 6.05 19.19
C ASP A 247 7.80 6.64 19.73
N LEU A 248 7.41 7.81 19.24
CA LEU A 248 6.15 8.38 19.66
C LEU A 248 5.00 7.53 19.12
N ALA A 249 4.07 7.20 20.00
CA ALA A 249 2.86 6.50 19.59
C ALA A 249 1.87 7.48 18.99
N SER A 250 0.87 6.95 18.29
CA SER A 250 -0.15 7.79 17.69
C SER A 250 -0.82 8.70 18.72
N GLU A 251 -1.07 8.18 19.91
CA GLU A 251 -1.70 9.01 20.96
C GLU A 251 -0.84 10.20 21.35
N HIS A 252 0.48 10.02 21.36
CA HIS A 252 1.40 11.12 21.67
C HIS A 252 1.37 12.16 20.55
N GLU A 253 1.42 11.68 19.32
CA GLU A 253 1.44 12.57 18.17
C GLU A 253 0.17 13.38 18.06
N ARG A 254 -0.97 12.71 18.28
CA ARG A 254 -2.25 13.41 18.20
C ARG A 254 -2.41 14.41 19.33
N PHE A 255 -1.92 14.07 20.53
CA PHE A 255 -1.97 15.03 21.64
C PHE A 255 -1.20 16.31 21.27
N LEU A 256 0.01 16.16 20.73
CA LEU A 256 0.81 17.32 20.37
C LEU A 256 0.08 18.21 19.36
N ALA A 257 -0.47 17.60 18.31
CA ALA A 257 -1.09 18.38 17.25
C ALA A 257 -2.47 18.90 17.62
N GLU A 258 -3.26 18.10 18.34
CA GLU A 258 -4.66 18.45 18.59
C GLU A 258 -4.87 19.25 19.87
N GLU A 259 -4.08 18.94 20.92
CA GLU A 259 -4.35 19.53 22.22
C GLU A 259 -3.30 20.55 22.64
N HIS A 260 -2.03 20.28 22.40
CA HIS A 260 -1.01 21.23 22.84
C HIS A 260 -0.83 22.37 21.86
N PHE A 261 -0.46 22.05 20.61
CA PHE A 261 -0.18 23.11 19.63
C PHE A 261 -1.42 23.54 18.85
N LYS A 262 -2.40 22.69 18.75
CA LYS A 262 -3.64 22.95 18.01
C LYS A 262 -3.36 23.38 16.58
N ALA A 263 -2.42 22.70 15.96
CA ALA A 263 -1.94 23.00 14.62
C ALA A 263 -1.10 21.83 14.16
N PRO A 264 -0.83 21.71 12.85
CA PRO A 264 0.18 20.74 12.42
C PRO A 264 1.51 21.05 13.07
N VAL A 265 2.26 20.02 13.41
CA VAL A 265 3.49 20.16 14.18
C VAL A 265 4.62 19.45 13.46
N ILE A 266 5.75 20.11 13.32
CA ILE A 266 6.96 19.46 12.82
C ILE A 266 7.83 19.16 14.04
N VAL A 267 8.01 17.86 14.33
CA VAL A 267 8.89 17.42 15.40
C VAL A 267 10.23 17.08 14.79
N LYS A 268 11.30 17.63 15.34
CA LYS A 268 12.63 17.54 14.73
C LYS A 268 13.64 16.97 15.70
N ASN A 269 14.71 16.42 15.15
CA ASN A 269 15.90 16.02 15.92
C ASN A 269 15.59 14.89 16.89
N TYR A 270 15.34 13.76 16.32
CA TYR A 270 14.97 12.53 17.05
C TYR A 270 16.21 11.78 17.55
N PRO A 271 16.04 10.94 18.55
CA PRO A 271 17.14 10.07 18.97
C PRO A 271 17.64 9.21 17.82
N LYS A 272 18.96 9.07 17.74
CA LYS A 272 19.55 8.31 16.63
C LYS A 272 19.16 6.84 16.64
N ASP A 273 18.90 6.28 17.82
CA ASP A 273 18.65 4.85 17.91
C ASP A 273 17.29 4.42 17.37
N ILE A 274 16.39 5.36 17.15
CA ILE A 274 15.08 5.02 16.60
C ILE A 274 14.89 5.52 15.16
N LYS A 275 15.97 5.96 14.52
CA LYS A 275 15.90 6.49 13.15
C LYS A 275 16.94 5.81 12.28
N ALA A 276 16.72 5.88 10.97
CA ALA A 276 17.49 5.12 9.99
C ALA A 276 18.95 5.60 9.91
N PHE A 277 19.79 4.70 9.42
CA PHE A 277 21.24 4.93 9.37
C PHE A 277 21.65 6.11 8.49
N TYR A 278 20.85 6.44 7.49
CA TYR A 278 21.22 7.47 6.53
C TYR A 278 20.90 8.89 7.01
N MET A 279 20.28 9.04 8.16
CA MET A 279 19.92 10.37 8.66
C MET A 279 21.12 11.05 9.29
N ARG A 280 21.24 12.35 9.06
CA ARG A 280 22.43 13.10 9.44
C ARG A 280 22.56 13.22 10.95
N MET A 281 23.72 12.79 11.48
CA MET A 281 24.00 12.92 12.91
C MET A 281 24.17 14.38 13.29
N ASN A 282 23.51 14.77 14.35
CA ASN A 282 23.70 16.10 14.93
C ASN A 282 24.97 16.14 15.76
N GLU A 283 25.38 17.35 16.10
CA GLU A 283 26.65 17.53 16.80
C GLU A 283 26.60 16.98 18.23
N ASP A 284 25.42 16.78 18.79
CA ASP A 284 25.31 16.25 20.16
C ASP A 284 25.66 14.76 20.24
N GLY A 285 25.82 14.11 19.11
CA GLY A 285 26.13 12.68 19.09
C GLY A 285 25.00 11.78 19.55
N LYS A 286 23.83 12.31 19.80
CA LYS A 286 22.70 11.55 20.33
C LYS A 286 21.47 11.60 19.43
N THR A 287 21.35 12.67 18.64
CA THR A 287 20.17 12.86 17.79
C THR A 287 20.57 12.95 16.34
N VAL A 288 19.58 12.81 15.48
CA VAL A 288 19.74 12.96 14.03
C VAL A 288 18.79 14.04 13.53
N ALA A 289 19.12 14.61 12.37
CA ALA A 289 18.33 15.68 11.76
C ALA A 289 17.14 15.06 11.02
N ALA A 290 16.24 14.48 11.80
CA ALA A 290 15.01 13.89 11.32
C ALA A 290 13.84 14.78 11.63
N MET A 291 12.77 14.62 10.87
CA MET A 291 11.53 15.33 11.16
C MET A 291 10.35 14.41 10.88
N ASP A 292 9.29 14.59 11.65
CA ASP A 292 7.97 14.07 11.33
C ASP A 292 7.01 15.23 11.32
N VAL A 293 6.08 15.22 10.37
CA VAL A 293 4.98 16.19 10.34
C VAL A 293 3.76 15.51 10.91
N LEU A 294 3.22 16.09 11.98
CA LEU A 294 2.05 15.55 12.68
C LEU A 294 0.86 16.40 12.32
N ALA A 295 -0.23 15.76 11.91
CA ALA A 295 -1.44 16.47 11.53
C ALA A 295 -2.54 16.18 12.54
N PRO A 296 -3.35 17.19 12.91
CA PRO A 296 -4.49 16.93 13.79
C PRO A 296 -5.41 15.89 13.15
N GLY A 297 -5.80 14.92 13.94
CA GLY A 297 -6.72 13.87 13.50
C GLY A 297 -6.06 12.60 13.02
N ILE A 298 -4.75 12.60 12.78
CA ILE A 298 -4.11 11.41 12.25
C ILE A 298 -2.74 11.12 12.90
N GLY A 299 -2.03 12.16 13.33
CA GLY A 299 -0.66 11.98 13.78
C GLY A 299 0.30 12.13 12.63
N GLU A 300 1.33 11.30 12.59
CA GLU A 300 2.36 11.44 11.56
C GLU A 300 1.78 11.29 10.16
N ILE A 301 2.06 12.25 9.28
CA ILE A 301 1.66 12.20 7.89
C ILE A 301 2.88 12.22 6.95
N ILE A 302 3.98 12.82 7.39
CA ILE A 302 5.22 12.89 6.61
C ILE A 302 6.38 12.57 7.55
N GLY A 303 7.34 11.82 7.04
CA GLY A 303 8.60 11.60 7.74
C GLY A 303 9.77 11.89 6.82
N GLY A 304 10.79 12.56 7.35
CA GLY A 304 11.93 12.90 6.51
C GLY A 304 13.16 13.22 7.30
N SER A 305 14.21 13.63 6.60
CA SER A 305 15.47 13.98 7.25
C SER A 305 16.41 14.68 6.29
N GLN A 306 17.41 15.34 6.87
CA GLN A 306 18.62 15.63 6.13
C GLN A 306 19.44 14.36 6.10
N ARG A 307 20.05 14.04 4.95
CA ARG A 307 20.80 12.81 4.79
C ARG A 307 22.23 13.01 5.24
N GLU A 308 22.87 11.92 5.65
CA GLU A 308 24.25 11.97 6.11
C GLU A 308 25.16 12.09 4.90
N GLU A 309 25.83 13.21 4.78
CA GLU A 309 26.72 13.44 3.64
C GLU A 309 28.18 13.16 3.98
N ARG A 310 28.50 12.88 5.25
CA ARG A 310 29.89 12.60 5.66
C ARG A 310 30.12 11.10 5.63
N LEU A 311 31.03 10.66 4.75
CA LEU A 311 31.19 9.23 4.46
C LEU A 311 31.57 8.43 5.71
N ASP A 312 32.52 8.96 6.51
CA ASP A 312 32.95 8.21 7.68
C ASP A 312 31.81 8.00 8.68
N ILE A 313 30.96 9.01 8.84
CA ILE A 313 29.84 8.90 9.77
C ILE A 313 28.77 7.96 9.20
N LEU A 314 28.53 8.05 7.91
CA LEU A 314 27.58 7.13 7.27
C LEU A 314 28.04 5.68 7.45
N ASP A 315 29.32 5.42 7.24
CA ASP A 315 29.86 4.06 7.42
C ASP A 315 29.69 3.58 8.86
N ALA A 316 29.94 4.45 9.82
CA ALA A 316 29.80 4.08 11.22
C ALA A 316 28.36 3.77 11.56
N ARG A 317 27.42 4.55 11.03
CA ARG A 317 26.01 4.32 11.28
C ARG A 317 25.55 3.00 10.64
N MET A 318 26.02 2.71 9.42
CA MET A 318 25.71 1.43 8.80
C MET A 318 26.16 0.28 9.71
N ARG A 319 27.39 0.37 10.24
CA ARG A 319 27.89 -0.69 11.11
C ARG A 319 27.06 -0.82 12.38
N GLU A 320 26.61 0.29 12.94
CA GLU A 320 25.74 0.23 14.11
C GLU A 320 24.46 -0.56 13.82
N PHE A 321 23.98 -0.52 12.58
CA PHE A 321 22.76 -1.22 12.17
C PHE A 321 23.04 -2.60 11.60
N GLY A 322 24.31 -3.05 11.66
CA GLY A 322 24.65 -4.37 11.15
C GLY A 322 24.74 -4.44 9.64
N ILE A 323 24.87 -3.30 8.97
CA ILE A 323 25.00 -3.25 7.52
C ILE A 323 26.48 -3.11 7.18
N ASP A 324 26.96 -4.02 6.32
CA ASP A 324 28.32 -3.91 5.81
C ASP A 324 28.37 -2.77 4.80
N PRO A 325 29.15 -1.70 5.05
CA PRO A 325 29.15 -0.58 4.10
C PRO A 325 29.51 -0.97 2.68
N GLU A 326 30.32 -2.00 2.50
CA GLU A 326 30.73 -2.41 1.16
C GLU A 326 29.55 -2.89 0.33
N HIS A 327 28.48 -3.39 0.98
CA HIS A 327 27.30 -3.81 0.25
C HIS A 327 26.51 -2.62 -0.30
N MET A 328 26.84 -1.42 0.11
CA MET A 328 26.19 -0.21 -0.36
C MET A 328 27.18 0.75 -0.99
N ASP A 329 28.18 0.21 -1.71
CA ASP A 329 29.21 1.05 -2.29
C ASP A 329 28.63 2.10 -3.24
N TRP A 330 27.60 1.75 -4.01
CA TRP A 330 27.03 2.73 -4.92
C TRP A 330 26.43 3.92 -4.14
N TYR A 331 25.86 3.66 -2.99
CA TYR A 331 25.30 4.74 -2.16
C TYR A 331 26.42 5.54 -1.51
N ARG A 332 27.49 4.86 -1.09
CA ARG A 332 28.66 5.51 -0.53
C ARG A 332 29.33 6.43 -1.57
N ASP A 333 29.27 6.05 -2.84
CA ASP A 333 29.86 6.88 -3.89
C ASP A 333 29.25 8.26 -3.96
N LEU A 334 28.00 8.41 -3.53
CA LEU A 334 27.36 9.72 -3.49
C LEU A 334 28.01 10.64 -2.44
N ARG A 335 28.85 10.09 -1.59
CA ARG A 335 29.65 10.86 -0.62
C ARG A 335 31.10 10.92 -1.00
N ARG A 336 31.55 9.90 -1.72
CA ARG A 336 32.96 9.84 -2.12
C ARG A 336 33.29 10.79 -3.25
N TYR A 337 32.34 10.99 -4.16
CA TYR A 337 32.60 11.73 -5.39
C TYR A 337 31.73 12.98 -5.45
N GLY A 338 32.11 13.98 -4.64
CA GLY A 338 31.48 15.29 -4.73
C GLY A 338 30.15 15.41 -3.99
N THR A 339 30.18 15.06 -2.74
CA THR A 339 28.96 15.11 -1.92
C THR A 339 28.45 16.53 -1.70
N VAL A 340 27.15 16.66 -1.49
CA VAL A 340 26.52 17.90 -1.11
C VAL A 340 25.51 17.64 0.01
N PRO A 341 25.22 18.62 0.84
CA PRO A 341 24.10 18.46 1.78
C PRO A 341 22.82 18.25 1.00
N HIS A 342 22.02 17.27 1.43
CA HIS A 342 20.73 17.04 0.78
C HIS A 342 19.75 16.45 1.78
N ALA A 343 18.47 16.64 1.49
CA ALA A 343 17.40 16.28 2.42
C ALA A 343 16.15 15.89 1.63
N GLY A 344 15.29 15.15 2.29
CA GLY A 344 14.05 14.75 1.66
C GLY A 344 13.06 14.21 2.66
N PHE A 345 11.88 13.82 2.17
CA PHE A 345 10.89 13.22 3.03
C PHE A 345 10.04 12.23 2.24
N GLY A 346 9.22 11.49 2.98
CA GLY A 346 8.24 10.58 2.39
C GLY A 346 6.86 10.84 2.91
N LEU A 347 5.91 10.82 2.01
CA LEU A 347 4.49 10.94 2.31
C LEU A 347 3.80 9.69 1.79
N GLY A 348 3.13 8.96 2.68
CA GLY A 348 2.30 7.84 2.25
C GLY A 348 1.04 8.38 1.59
N PHE A 349 0.87 8.04 0.32
CA PHE A 349 -0.21 8.67 -0.44
C PHE A 349 -1.59 8.21 0.05
N GLU A 350 -1.73 6.92 0.38
CA GLU A 350 -3.02 6.45 0.88
C GLU A 350 -3.37 7.07 2.22
N ARG A 351 -2.35 7.35 3.03
CA ARG A 351 -2.59 8.03 4.29
C ARG A 351 -3.12 9.44 4.04
N LEU A 352 -2.56 10.12 3.03
CA LEU A 352 -3.06 11.43 2.64
C LEU A 352 -4.50 11.36 2.14
N VAL A 353 -4.81 10.39 1.29
CA VAL A 353 -6.16 10.26 0.77
C VAL A 353 -7.15 9.96 1.90
N SER A 354 -6.75 9.09 2.85
CA SER A 354 -7.60 8.82 4.00
C SER A 354 -7.87 10.09 4.80
N TYR A 355 -6.84 10.91 5.00
CA TYR A 355 -7.00 12.14 5.75
C TYR A 355 -7.99 13.08 5.06
N VAL A 356 -7.87 13.21 3.75
CA VAL A 356 -8.69 14.14 2.99
C VAL A 356 -10.14 13.68 2.87
N THR A 357 -10.36 12.37 2.77
CA THR A 357 -11.72 11.86 2.61
C THR A 357 -12.41 11.51 3.92
N GLY A 358 -11.65 11.35 4.98
CA GLY A 358 -12.21 10.87 6.23
C GLY A 358 -12.40 9.36 6.28
N MET A 359 -12.05 8.66 5.21
CA MET A 359 -12.15 7.19 5.23
C MET A 359 -11.18 6.63 6.25
N GLY A 360 -11.67 5.74 7.10
CA GLY A 360 -10.88 5.30 8.23
C GLY A 360 -9.92 4.16 7.97
N ASN A 361 -9.87 3.65 6.75
CA ASN A 361 -9.07 2.47 6.46
C ASN A 361 -8.42 2.64 5.10
N VAL A 362 -7.09 2.49 5.05
CA VAL A 362 -6.36 2.69 3.78
C VAL A 362 -6.75 1.68 2.72
N ARG A 363 -7.34 0.54 3.10
CA ARG A 363 -7.83 -0.41 2.12
C ARG A 363 -8.90 0.16 1.19
N ASP A 364 -9.54 1.24 1.62
CA ASP A 364 -10.68 1.78 0.87
C ASP A 364 -10.31 3.01 0.07
N VAL A 365 -9.04 3.42 0.08
CA VAL A 365 -8.59 4.56 -0.71
C VAL A 365 -7.57 4.18 -1.77
N ILE A 366 -7.30 2.90 -1.93
CA ILE A 366 -6.52 2.37 -3.04
C ILE A 366 -7.42 1.42 -3.81
N PRO A 367 -7.37 1.40 -5.15
CA PRO A 367 -8.35 0.61 -5.90
C PRO A 367 -8.40 -0.86 -5.52
N PHE A 368 -7.27 -1.54 -5.45
CA PHE A 368 -7.22 -2.97 -5.17
C PHE A 368 -6.20 -3.19 -4.05
N PRO A 369 -6.66 -3.23 -2.80
CA PRO A 369 -5.71 -3.30 -1.68
C PRO A 369 -5.00 -4.65 -1.61
N ARG A 370 -3.72 -4.59 -1.24
CA ARG A 370 -2.90 -5.77 -1.01
C ARG A 370 -2.55 -5.84 0.46
N THR A 371 -3.04 -6.88 1.12
CA THR A 371 -2.85 -7.06 2.56
C THR A 371 -2.55 -8.52 2.83
N PRO A 372 -2.11 -8.86 4.04
CA PRO A 372 -1.87 -10.28 4.32
C PRO A 372 -3.08 -11.14 3.95
N ARG A 373 -2.82 -12.21 3.25
CA ARG A 373 -3.82 -13.18 2.78
C ARG A 373 -4.77 -12.64 1.73
N SER A 374 -4.49 -11.46 1.16
CA SER A 374 -5.40 -10.92 0.16
C SER A 374 -4.65 -10.22 -0.96
N ALA A 375 -4.75 -10.79 -2.13
CA ALA A 375 -4.30 -10.16 -3.38
C ALA A 375 -5.39 -10.32 -4.45
N SER A 376 -6.65 -10.38 -4.01
CA SER A 376 -7.79 -10.69 -4.88
C SER A 376 -8.39 -9.41 -5.46
N PHE A 377 -9.15 -9.60 -6.55
CA PHE A 377 -10.05 -8.55 -7.08
C PHE A 377 -11.46 -8.80 -6.65
N UNK A 378 -11.83 -10.02 -6.35
CA UNK A 378 -13.12 -10.40 -5.85
C UNK A 378 -12.78 -11.22 -4.59
N UNK A 379 -13.09 -10.82 -3.71
CA UNK A 379 -12.82 -11.55 -2.54
C UNK A 379 -13.92 -12.44 -2.19
N UNK A 380 -14.80 -12.39 -2.89
CA UNK A 380 -15.89 -13.22 -2.80
C UNK A 380 -15.51 -14.65 -3.02
N UNK A 381 -14.62 -14.66 -3.66
CA UNK A 381 -14.13 -15.93 -3.90
C UNK A 381 -13.65 -16.58 -2.63
N UNK A 382 -13.22 -15.85 -1.98
CA UNK A 382 -12.79 -16.31 -0.74
C UNK A 382 -13.94 -16.61 0.15
N UNK A 383 -14.65 -15.86 0.10
CA UNK A 383 -15.84 -15.99 0.79
C UNK A 383 -16.78 -16.82 -0.01
N UNK A 384 -16.68 -16.50 -1.04
CA UNK A 384 -17.42 -17.21 -1.94
C UNK A 384 -16.84 -18.57 -2.10
N UNK A 385 -15.77 -18.48 -2.03
CA UNK A 385 -15.09 -19.69 -2.11
C UNK A 385 -15.40 -20.53 -0.92
N UNK A 386 -15.43 -19.93 -0.05
CA UNK A 386 -15.83 -20.55 1.11
C UNK A 386 -17.28 -20.81 1.07
N UNK A 387 -17.81 -20.02 0.63
CA UNK A 387 -19.19 -20.12 0.45
C UNK A 387 -19.49 -20.94 -0.77
N UNK A 388 -18.74 -20.67 -1.52
CA UNK A 388 -18.83 -21.41 -2.70
C UNK A 388 -18.39 -22.82 -2.44
N UNK A 389 -17.57 -22.76 -1.77
CA UNK A 389 -17.12 -24.02 -1.39
C UNK A 389 -18.16 -24.68 -0.58
N UNK A 390 -18.58 -23.98 0.07
CA UNK A 390 -19.64 -24.41 0.82
C UNK A 390 -20.84 -24.64 -0.04
N UNK A 391 -20.94 -23.85 -0.78
CA UNK A 391 -21.99 -23.96 -1.69
C UNK A 391 -21.69 -25.06 -2.68
N UNK A 392 -20.62 -24.96 -2.92
CA UNK A 392 -20.16 -25.97 -3.74
C UNK A 392 -20.19 -27.28 -3.04
N UNK A 393 -19.87 -27.12 -2.06
CA UNK A 393 -19.94 -28.24 -1.29
C UNK A 393 -21.36 -28.62 -1.09
N UNK A 394 -21.88 -27.77 -1.00
CA UNK A 394 -23.24 -27.98 -0.87
C UNK A 394 -23.85 -28.38 -2.16
N UNK A 395 -23.33 -27.80 -2.93
CA UNK A 395 -23.80 -28.13 -4.21
C UNK A 395 -23.22 -29.44 -4.59
N UNK A 396 -22.18 -29.46 -4.20
CA UNK A 396 -21.58 -30.63 -4.42
C UNK A 396 -22.21 -31.66 -3.59
N UNK A 397 -22.43 -31.27 -2.74
CA UNK A 397 -23.09 -32.16 -1.95
C UNK A 397 -24.45 -32.35 -2.45
N UNK A 398 -24.74 -31.42 -2.83
CA UNK A 398 -26.02 -31.51 -3.41
C UNK A 398 -25.95 -32.17 -4.71
N UNK A 399 -25.01 -31.89 -5.08
CA UNK A 399 -24.77 -32.55 -6.25
C UNK A 399 -24.38 -33.95 -5.96
N UNK A 400 -23.76 -33.95 -4.99
CA UNK A 400 -23.47 -35.04 -4.70
C UNK A 400 -24.56 -35.70 -4.27
N UNK A 401 -25.06 -35.14 -3.76
CA UNK A 401 -26.20 -35.67 -3.34
C UNK A 401 -27.14 -35.91 -4.41
N UNK A 402 -26.99 -35.08 -5.02
CA UNK A 402 -27.78 -35.23 -6.15
C UNK A 402 -27.23 -36.27 -7.01
N UNK A 403 -26.18 -36.14 -6.85
CA UNK A 403 -25.54 -37.13 -7.54
C UNK A 403 -25.59 -38.35 -6.78
N UNK A 404 -25.55 -38.17 -5.76
CA UNK A 404 -25.74 -39.14 -5.10
C UNK A 404 -27.07 -39.47 -5.19
N UNK A 405 -27.62 -38.80 -5.23
CA UNK A 405 -28.89 -39.04 -5.46
C UNK A 405 -29.16 -39.51 -6.78
N UNK A 406 -28.46 -38.97 -7.27
CA UNK A 406 -28.50 -39.37 -8.58
C UNK A 406 -27.81 -40.68 -8.73
N UNK A 407 -27.02 -40.54 -8.05
CA UNK A 407 -26.30 -41.67 -8.00
C UNK A 407 -27.02 -42.61 -7.17
N UNK A 408 -27.38 -42.06 -6.48
CA UNK A 408 -28.11 -42.78 -5.72
C UNK A 408 -29.30 -43.12 -6.35
N UNK A 409 -29.55 -42.36 -6.89
CA UNK A 409 -30.56 -42.62 -7.64
C UNK A 409 -30.20 -43.55 -8.66
N UNK A 410 -29.28 -43.14 -8.72
CA UNK A 410 -28.77 -43.88 -9.60
C UNK A 410 -28.31 -45.10 -9.03
N UNK A 411 -27.96 -44.79 -8.19
CA UNK A 411 -27.61 -45.77 -7.60
C UNK A 411 -28.53 -46.11 -6.68
N UNK A 412 -29.31 -45.33 -6.72
CA UNK A 412 -29.96 -45.68 -6.06
C UNK A 412 -30.24 -46.36 -6.25
N UNK A 413 -30.20 -46.10 -7.24
CA UNK A 413 -30.26 -46.66 -7.33
C UNK A 413 -29.44 -47.53 -7.20
N UNK A 414 -28.75 -47.21 -7.06
CA UNK A 414 -28.21 -47.66 -7.03
C UNK A 414 -28.09 -47.90 -6.43
N UNK A 415 -28.96 -48.26 -6.16
CA UNK A 415 -29.02 -48.47 -5.63
C UNK A 415 -29.07 -47.65 -4.97
N UNK A 416 -29.78 -47.40 -4.86
CA UNK A 416 -29.90 -46.69 -4.32
C UNK A 416 -29.13 -46.51 -3.52
N UNK A 417 -28.80 -47.38 -3.22
CA UNK A 417 -27.96 -47.33 -2.51
C UNK A 417 -26.82 -46.88 -3.08
N UNK A 418 -27.00 -47.33 -3.97
CA UNK A 418 -26.13 -46.94 -4.67
C UNK A 418 -26.44 -45.66 -4.81
N UNK A 419 -27.50 -45.84 -4.90
CA UNK A 419 -27.88 -44.65 -5.07
C UNK A 419 -27.64 -43.77 -3.98
N UNK A 420 -27.95 -44.40 -3.22
CA UNK A 420 -27.72 -43.67 -2.07
C UNK A 420 -26.30 -43.46 -1.84
N UNK A 421 -25.89 -44.31 -1.97
CA UNK A 421 -24.56 -44.24 -1.89
C UNK A 421 -24.02 -43.49 -3.02
N UNK A 422 -24.67 -43.90 -3.74
CA UNK A 422 -24.26 -43.27 -4.90
C UNK A 422 -24.72 -41.89 -4.81
N UNK A 423 -25.75 -42.03 -4.34
CA UNK A 423 -26.21 -40.78 -4.16
C UNK A 423 -25.41 -40.08 -3.21
N UNK A 424 -25.29 -40.78 -2.48
CA UNK A 424 -24.42 -40.28 -1.54
C UNK A 424 -23.07 -40.16 -2.11
N UNK A 425 -22.93 -40.89 -2.52
CA UNK A 425 -21.74 -40.88 -3.18
C UNK A 425 -21.85 -40.02 -4.39
N UNK A 426 -22.87 -40.32 -4.74
CA UNK A 426 -23.07 -39.54 -5.80
C UNK A 426 -23.37 -38.18 -5.32
N UNK A 427 -23.99 -38.35 -4.37
CA UNK A 427 -24.22 -37.23 -3.82
C UNK A 427 -22.99 -36.71 -3.38
N UNK A 428 -22.59 -37.48 -2.92
CA UNK A 428 -21.31 -37.19 -2.54
C UNK A 428 -20.45 -37.07 -3.74
N UNK A 429 -20.82 -37.73 -4.27
CA UNK A 429 -20.10 -37.71 -5.45
C UNK A 429 -20.67 -36.63 -6.31
N UNK A 430 -21.75 -36.76 -6.14
CA UNK A 430 -22.26 -35.75 -6.80
C UNK A 430 -22.01 -34.49 -6.06
N UNK A 431 -22.00 -34.86 -5.00
CA UNK A 431 -21.62 -33.82 -4.32
C UNK A 431 -20.26 -33.61 -4.53
N UNK A 432 -19.84 -34.47 -4.45
CA UNK A 432 -18.51 -34.44 -4.77
C UNK A 432 -18.34 -34.16 -6.22
N UNK A 433 -19.13 -34.67 -6.61
CA UNK A 433 -19.05 -34.44 -7.97
C UNK A 433 -19.56 -33.07 -8.25
N UNK A 434 -20.41 -32.99 -7.56
CA UNK A 434 -20.88 -31.70 -7.70
C UNK A 434 -19.94 -30.77 -7.14
N UNK A 435 -19.58 -31.29 -6.29
CA UNK A 435 -18.52 -30.60 -5.72
C UNK A 435 -17.32 -30.70 -6.59
N UNK A 436 -17.30 -31.62 -6.94
CA UNK A 436 -16.26 -31.83 -7.84
C UNK A 436 -16.63 -31.21 -9.15
N UNK A 437 -17.71 -31.40 -9.28
CA UNK A 437 -18.12 -30.74 -10.44
C UNK A 437 -18.05 -29.28 -10.21
N UNK A 438 -18.42 -29.16 -9.18
CA UNK A 438 -18.34 -27.83 -8.81
C UNK A 438 -16.92 -27.45 -8.67
N UNK A 439 -16.45 -28.29 -8.23
CA UNK A 439 -15.04 -28.15 -8.13
C UNK A 439 -14.42 -28.30 -9.48
N UNK A 440 -14.98 -29.09 -9.92
CA UNK A 440 -14.54 -29.33 -11.22
C UNK A 440 -15.02 -28.22 -12.11
N UNK A 441 -16.05 -27.95 -11.81
CA UNK A 441 -16.57 -26.85 -12.48
C UNK A 441 -15.80 -25.65 -12.08
N UNK A 442 -15.65 -25.81 -11.02
CA UNK A 442 -14.85 -24.80 -10.51
C UNK A 442 -13.44 -24.98 -10.97
N UNK A 443 -13.20 -26.02 -10.99
CA UNK A 443 -11.93 -26.34 -11.47
C UNK A 443 -11.91 -26.19 -12.95
N UNK A 444 -12.90 -26.54 -13.30
CA UNK A 444 -13.03 -26.42 -14.67
C UNK A 444 -13.16 -24.98 -15.02
N UNK A 445 -13.80 -24.51 -14.27
CA UNK A 445 -13.95 -23.12 -14.40
C UNK A 445 -12.66 -22.48 -14.09
N UNK A 446 -12.21 -23.06 -13.30
CA UNK A 446 -10.92 -22.62 -12.95
C UNK A 446 -9.93 -23.05 -13.98
N UNK A 447 -10.17 -24.03 -14.30
CA UNK A 447 -9.35 -24.53 -15.31
C UNK A 447 -9.65 -23.85 -16.61
N UNK A 448 -10.74 -23.68 -16.67
CA UNK A 448 -11.14 -22.97 -17.79
C UNK A 448 -10.66 -21.57 -17.71
N UNK A 449 -10.78 -21.30 -16.66
CA UNK A 449 -10.32 -20.00 -16.42
C UNK A 449 -8.83 -19.98 -16.47
N UNK A 450 -8.45 -20.89 -16.09
CA UNK A 450 -7.04 -21.08 -16.15
C UNK A 450 -6.61 -21.31 -17.55
N UNK A 451 -7.37 -21.95 -17.99
CA UNK A 451 -7.11 -22.26 -19.32
C UNK A 451 -7.32 -21.04 -20.17
N UNK A 452 -8.19 -20.51 -19.80
CA UNK A 452 -8.49 -19.29 -20.42
C UNK A 452 -7.46 -18.27 -20.12
N UNK A 453 -7.19 -18.48 -19.12
CA UNK A 453 -6.14 -17.63 -18.68
C UNK A 453 -4.85 -18.02 -19.31
N UNK A 454 -4.81 -19.06 -19.35
CA UNK A 454 -3.68 -19.59 -19.98
C UNK A 454 -3.67 -19.30 -21.42
N UNK A 455 -4.70 -19.41 -21.76
CA UNK A 455 -4.88 -19.13 -23.11
C UNK A 455 -4.67 -17.67 -23.36
N UNK A 456 -5.11 -17.15 -22.55
CA UNK A 456 -5.00 -15.75 -22.59
C UNK A 456 -3.59 -15.33 -22.41
N UNK A 457 -3.16 -15.99 -21.66
CA UNK A 457 -1.80 -15.80 -21.39
C UNK A 457 -0.96 -16.13 -22.60
N SER A 458 -1.14 -17.03 -23.17
CA SER A 458 -0.41 -17.38 -24.37
C SER A 458 -0.71 -16.42 -25.51
N GLN A 459 -1.91 -16.00 -25.59
CA GLN A 459 -2.28 -14.99 -26.57
C GLN A 459 -1.62 -13.66 -26.24
N MET A 460 -1.55 -13.33 -25.01
CA MET A 460 -0.85 -12.12 -24.58
C MET A 460 0.63 -12.19 -24.92
N ARG A 461 1.23 -13.36 -24.74
CA ARG A 461 2.63 -13.56 -25.14
C ARG A 461 2.81 -13.36 -26.62
N VAL A 462 1.85 -13.88 -27.38
CA VAL A 462 1.92 -13.74 -28.84
C VAL A 462 1.76 -12.29 -29.24
N SER A 463 0.93 -11.54 -28.54
CA SER A 463 0.69 -10.13 -28.84
C SER A 463 1.62 -9.21 -28.07
N SER A 464 2.78 -9.70 -27.74
CA SER A 464 3.79 -8.93 -27.00
C SER A 464 4.10 -7.62 -27.74
N PRO A 465 4.11 -6.51 -27.03
CA PRO A 465 4.42 -5.22 -27.66
C PRO A 465 5.90 -5.01 -27.95
N CYS A 466 6.72 -6.02 -27.69
CA CYS A 466 8.15 -5.87 -27.93
C CYS A 466 8.45 -5.53 -29.39
N HIS A 467 7.60 -5.99 -30.32
CA HIS A 467 7.83 -5.69 -31.72
C HIS A 467 7.55 -4.24 -32.08
N ALA A 468 6.80 -3.54 -31.24
CA ALA A 468 6.48 -2.15 -31.52
C ALA A 468 7.67 -1.22 -31.32
N TYR A 469 8.65 -1.66 -30.57
CA TYR A 469 9.80 -0.83 -30.23
C TYR A 469 11.09 -1.25 -30.94
N SER A 470 11.03 -2.24 -31.80
CA SER A 470 12.21 -2.74 -32.47
C SER A 470 12.44 -2.10 -33.84
N SER A 471 11.60 -1.16 -34.23
CA SER A 471 11.73 -0.48 -35.52
C SER A 471 12.30 0.92 -35.35
#